data_0cd4f9a83cb20358c035a545cf6146a2
#
_entry.id   0cd4f9a83cb20358c035a545cf6146a2
#
_cell.length_a   1.000
_cell.length_b   1.000
_cell.length_c   1.000
_cell.angle_alpha   90.00
_cell.angle_beta   90.00
_cell.angle_gamma   90.00
#
_symmetry.space_group_name_H-M   'P 1'
#
loop_
_entity.id
_entity.type
_entity.pdbx_description
1 polymer ?
#
loop_
_entity_poly.entity_id
_entity_poly.type
_entity_poly.pdbx_seq_one_letter_code
_entity_poly.pdbx_strand_id
1 'polypeptide(L)'
;VDLPHTVRKLPYHYFPQTSYQGLFTYEKTFDDENPSLPVKILHFDGVMLQMQVYLNGMNLGHFVSGYLPVDIDVSKLLVEKGNRLTVVVDTREDKGIPPFGEAVDYLTFGGIYRKVCIYAHPASYISSLSITADMDGHLEVKTTLVNPNPELKVSHILYRDGIVEAEFLGEVLDLASPRLWTLEDPYLYTLKTIYGDDEREDKAGFRNAIFTPEGFFLNRVKTKIVGLNRHQTYPYFGAAAPASLQEDDANILKFGLGANLVRTSHYSDDESFLDQCDRIGLLLIDEVPGWQHISSDRKWRTHLRDFAYRMILKERNHPCLVGYGLRIDESPDDHELYSTLQQVKRELDPHRQSLGVRNFK
;
A
#
# COMPACT_ATOMS: atom_id res chain seq x y z
N VAL A 1 -23.57 -7.22 -4.23
CA VAL A 1 -22.86 -6.85 -2.99
C VAL A 1 -22.06 -5.58 -3.24
N ASP A 2 -21.90 -4.78 -2.21
CA ASP A 2 -21.04 -3.60 -2.24
C ASP A 2 -19.61 -3.98 -1.79
N LEU A 3 -18.62 -3.22 -2.23
CA LEU A 3 -17.23 -3.34 -1.77
C LEU A 3 -16.93 -2.27 -0.72
N PRO A 4 -16.11 -2.60 0.26
CA PRO A 4 -15.40 -3.85 0.52
C PRO A 4 -16.34 -5.01 0.93
N HIS A 5 -15.99 -6.25 0.57
CA HIS A 5 -16.85 -7.40 0.83
C HIS A 5 -16.07 -8.63 1.33
N THR A 6 -16.57 -9.24 2.41
CA THR A 6 -16.14 -10.58 2.86
C THR A 6 -17.07 -11.65 2.27
N VAL A 7 -16.53 -12.77 1.84
CA VAL A 7 -17.29 -13.86 1.19
C VAL A 7 -18.38 -14.47 2.07
N ARG A 8 -18.25 -14.33 3.38
CA ARG A 8 -19.26 -14.78 4.36
C ARG A 8 -19.28 -13.84 5.55
N LYS A 9 -20.48 -13.53 6.04
CA LYS A 9 -20.66 -12.89 7.34
C LYS A 9 -20.25 -13.92 8.42
N LEU A 10 -19.26 -13.56 9.23
CA LEU A 10 -18.72 -14.41 10.26
C LEU A 10 -19.44 -14.14 11.60
N PRO A 11 -19.56 -15.12 12.49
CA PRO A 11 -19.99 -14.87 13.87
C PRO A 11 -18.91 -14.06 14.60
N TYR A 12 -19.26 -13.50 15.75
CA TYR A 12 -18.34 -12.68 16.56
C TYR A 12 -17.08 -13.44 16.99
N HIS A 13 -17.21 -14.73 17.28
CA HIS A 13 -16.10 -15.62 17.64
C HIS A 13 -16.50 -17.11 17.42
N TYR A 14 -15.49 -17.99 17.56
CA TYR A 14 -15.66 -19.44 17.48
C TYR A 14 -16.13 -19.96 16.11
N PHE A 15 -15.40 -19.62 15.06
CA PHE A 15 -15.61 -20.18 13.73
C PHE A 15 -14.32 -20.81 13.19
N PRO A 16 -14.41 -21.89 12.40
CA PRO A 16 -13.24 -22.47 11.76
C PRO A 16 -12.78 -21.60 10.58
N GLN A 17 -11.48 -21.53 10.34
CA GLN A 17 -10.92 -20.81 9.19
C GLN A 17 -11.50 -21.26 7.84
N THR A 18 -11.90 -22.53 7.72
CA THR A 18 -12.58 -23.05 6.53
C THR A 18 -13.91 -22.38 6.22
N SER A 19 -14.49 -21.63 7.16
CA SER A 19 -15.78 -20.93 6.95
C SER A 19 -15.74 -19.93 5.79
N TYR A 20 -14.59 -19.33 5.52
CA TYR A 20 -14.40 -18.35 4.43
C TYR A 20 -13.57 -18.89 3.26
N GLN A 21 -13.17 -20.17 3.28
CA GLN A 21 -12.38 -20.78 2.21
C GLN A 21 -13.28 -21.38 1.13
N GLY A 22 -12.97 -21.11 -0.13
CA GLY A 22 -13.73 -21.61 -1.27
C GLY A 22 -13.47 -20.82 -2.56
N LEU A 23 -14.29 -21.11 -3.56
CA LEU A 23 -14.34 -20.35 -4.80
C LEU A 23 -15.61 -19.49 -4.81
N PHE A 24 -15.44 -18.20 -5.08
CA PHE A 24 -16.52 -17.20 -5.08
C PHE A 24 -16.44 -16.36 -6.34
N THR A 25 -17.58 -16.12 -6.97
CA THR A 25 -17.66 -15.31 -8.19
C THR A 25 -18.33 -13.97 -7.90
N TYR A 26 -17.67 -12.91 -8.31
CA TYR A 26 -18.19 -11.55 -8.34
C TYR A 26 -18.47 -11.15 -9.79
N GLU A 27 -19.57 -10.47 -10.00
CA GLU A 27 -19.92 -9.94 -11.31
C GLU A 27 -20.45 -8.51 -11.19
N LYS A 28 -20.00 -7.65 -12.11
CA LYS A 28 -20.41 -6.25 -12.20
C LYS A 28 -20.60 -5.86 -13.66
N THR A 29 -21.75 -5.25 -13.97
CA THR A 29 -21.94 -4.53 -15.23
C THR A 29 -21.75 -3.04 -15.00
N PHE A 30 -21.04 -2.36 -15.91
CA PHE A 30 -20.72 -0.94 -15.80
C PHE A 30 -20.41 -0.31 -17.16
N ASP A 31 -20.49 1.00 -17.24
CA ASP A 31 -20.11 1.80 -18.40
C ASP A 31 -18.75 2.45 -18.17
N ASP A 32 -18.02 2.77 -19.26
CA ASP A 32 -16.79 3.54 -19.18
C ASP A 32 -17.13 5.01 -18.91
N GLU A 33 -16.74 5.53 -17.75
CA GLU A 33 -17.00 6.92 -17.36
C GLU A 33 -16.07 7.93 -18.06
N ASN A 34 -14.98 7.47 -18.68
CA ASN A 34 -13.97 8.33 -19.31
C ASN A 34 -13.61 7.84 -20.73
N PRO A 35 -14.57 7.69 -21.67
CA PRO A 35 -14.35 7.04 -22.95
C PRO A 35 -13.34 7.77 -23.87
N SER A 36 -13.05 9.05 -23.60
CA SER A 36 -12.05 9.84 -24.32
C SER A 36 -10.60 9.53 -23.96
N LEU A 37 -10.35 8.91 -22.78
CA LEU A 37 -9.01 8.59 -22.31
C LEU A 37 -8.63 7.17 -22.78
N PRO A 38 -7.51 7.02 -23.55
CA PRO A 38 -7.22 5.76 -24.24
C PRO A 38 -6.65 4.66 -23.33
N VAL A 39 -6.08 5.01 -22.20
CA VAL A 39 -5.48 4.01 -21.28
C VAL A 39 -6.42 3.75 -20.11
N LYS A 40 -6.66 2.47 -19.85
CA LYS A 40 -7.58 2.01 -18.80
C LYS A 40 -6.90 0.93 -17.98
N ILE A 41 -6.70 1.21 -16.71
CA ILE A 41 -6.08 0.28 -15.76
C ILE A 41 -7.14 -0.17 -14.75
N LEU A 42 -7.53 -1.45 -14.81
CA LEU A 42 -8.40 -2.07 -13.81
C LEU A 42 -7.54 -2.37 -12.57
N HIS A 43 -7.87 -1.69 -11.48
CA HIS A 43 -7.15 -1.74 -10.21
C HIS A 43 -7.95 -2.52 -9.17
N PHE A 44 -7.31 -3.49 -8.54
CA PHE A 44 -7.77 -4.18 -7.34
C PHE A 44 -6.82 -3.82 -6.19
N ASP A 45 -7.30 -3.16 -5.17
CA ASP A 45 -6.45 -2.76 -4.04
C ASP A 45 -6.16 -3.91 -3.06
N GLY A 46 -7.06 -4.90 -2.97
CA GLY A 46 -6.85 -6.09 -2.15
C GLY A 46 -7.91 -7.18 -2.37
N VAL A 47 -7.43 -8.37 -2.74
CA VAL A 47 -8.25 -9.57 -2.93
C VAL A 47 -7.58 -10.76 -2.24
N MET A 48 -8.24 -11.37 -1.29
CA MET A 48 -7.71 -12.53 -0.59
C MET A 48 -8.30 -13.81 -1.17
N LEU A 49 -7.52 -14.67 -1.78
CA LEU A 49 -6.04 -14.67 -1.92
C LEU A 49 -5.62 -14.45 -3.36
N GLN A 50 -6.24 -15.18 -4.29
CA GLN A 50 -5.93 -15.18 -5.72
C GLN A 50 -7.22 -15.10 -6.54
N MET A 51 -7.11 -14.61 -7.76
CA MET A 51 -8.27 -14.37 -8.61
C MET A 51 -8.00 -14.68 -10.07
N GLN A 52 -9.05 -15.20 -10.74
CA GLN A 52 -9.12 -15.27 -12.20
C GLN A 52 -10.06 -14.17 -12.69
N VAL A 53 -9.58 -13.31 -13.58
CA VAL A 53 -10.32 -12.11 -14.03
C VAL A 53 -10.74 -12.25 -15.48
N TYR A 54 -12.00 -11.88 -15.77
CA TYR A 54 -12.57 -11.82 -17.11
C TYR A 54 -13.22 -10.46 -17.34
N LEU A 55 -13.00 -9.86 -18.51
CA LEU A 55 -13.71 -8.67 -18.96
C LEU A 55 -14.33 -8.94 -20.32
N ASN A 56 -15.64 -8.68 -20.44
CA ASN A 56 -16.42 -8.90 -21.67
C ASN A 56 -16.24 -10.33 -22.25
N GLY A 57 -16.11 -11.33 -21.37
CA GLY A 57 -15.89 -12.72 -21.73
C GLY A 57 -14.44 -13.10 -22.07
N MET A 58 -13.53 -12.13 -22.16
CA MET A 58 -12.11 -12.37 -22.40
C MET A 58 -11.38 -12.64 -21.07
N ASN A 59 -10.57 -13.69 -21.04
CA ASN A 59 -9.74 -14.05 -19.91
C ASN A 59 -8.53 -13.11 -19.83
N LEU A 60 -8.41 -12.34 -18.74
CA LEU A 60 -7.30 -11.42 -18.49
C LEU A 60 -6.11 -12.08 -17.79
N GLY A 61 -6.32 -13.24 -17.18
CA GLY A 61 -5.28 -13.99 -16.48
C GLY A 61 -5.63 -14.31 -15.04
N HIS A 62 -4.64 -14.98 -14.40
CA HIS A 62 -4.68 -15.34 -13.00
C HIS A 62 -3.71 -14.47 -12.20
N PHE A 63 -4.17 -13.93 -11.07
CA PHE A 63 -3.43 -12.96 -10.27
C PHE A 63 -3.43 -13.36 -8.80
N VAL A 64 -2.30 -13.13 -8.13
CA VAL A 64 -2.16 -13.23 -6.67
C VAL A 64 -2.13 -11.83 -6.09
N SER A 65 -3.14 -11.49 -5.30
CA SER A 65 -3.27 -10.18 -4.64
C SER A 65 -2.87 -10.26 -3.17
N GLY A 66 -3.53 -11.08 -2.38
CA GLY A 66 -3.33 -11.12 -0.93
C GLY A 66 -3.66 -9.76 -0.32
N TYR A 67 -2.66 -9.08 0.21
CA TYR A 67 -2.78 -7.77 0.87
C TYR A 67 -2.37 -6.59 0.00
N LEU A 68 -2.10 -6.83 -1.29
CA LEU A 68 -1.44 -5.85 -2.14
C LEU A 68 -2.17 -5.65 -3.47
N PRO A 69 -2.08 -4.44 -4.05
CA PRO A 69 -2.81 -4.10 -5.26
C PRO A 69 -2.36 -4.90 -6.48
N VAL A 70 -3.30 -5.08 -7.41
CA VAL A 70 -3.07 -5.66 -8.75
C VAL A 70 -3.65 -4.72 -9.79
N ASP A 71 -2.83 -4.35 -10.77
CA ASP A 71 -3.19 -3.50 -11.91
C ASP A 71 -3.21 -4.33 -13.19
N ILE A 72 -4.28 -4.18 -13.97
CA ILE A 72 -4.48 -4.90 -15.23
C ILE A 72 -4.82 -3.91 -16.33
N ASP A 73 -4.01 -3.83 -17.37
CA ASP A 73 -4.33 -3.02 -18.56
C ASP A 73 -5.52 -3.63 -19.33
N VAL A 74 -6.62 -2.90 -19.36
CA VAL A 74 -7.86 -3.29 -20.05
C VAL A 74 -8.20 -2.35 -21.21
N SER A 75 -7.29 -1.47 -21.59
CA SER A 75 -7.49 -0.43 -22.60
C SER A 75 -8.07 -0.93 -23.92
N LYS A 76 -7.69 -2.13 -24.35
CA LYS A 76 -8.14 -2.72 -25.62
C LYS A 76 -9.45 -3.52 -25.53
N LEU A 77 -9.96 -3.75 -24.32
CA LEU A 77 -11.10 -4.62 -24.07
C LEU A 77 -12.31 -3.88 -23.51
N LEU A 78 -12.09 -2.71 -22.92
CA LEU A 78 -13.15 -1.88 -22.39
C LEU A 78 -13.91 -1.24 -23.56
N VAL A 79 -15.25 -1.29 -23.50
CA VAL A 79 -16.16 -0.62 -24.43
C VAL A 79 -16.89 0.49 -23.70
N GLU A 80 -17.47 1.44 -24.45
CA GLU A 80 -18.12 2.61 -23.85
C GLU A 80 -19.27 2.22 -22.90
N LYS A 81 -20.06 1.19 -23.27
CA LYS A 81 -21.25 0.78 -22.48
C LYS A 81 -21.36 -0.72 -22.34
N GLY A 82 -21.94 -1.12 -21.21
CA GLY A 82 -22.33 -2.49 -20.97
C GLY A 82 -21.14 -3.45 -20.73
N ASN A 83 -20.04 -2.97 -20.19
CA ASN A 83 -18.93 -3.85 -19.82
C ASN A 83 -19.37 -4.82 -18.72
N ARG A 84 -18.89 -6.06 -18.82
CA ARG A 84 -19.13 -7.10 -17.82
C ARG A 84 -17.80 -7.59 -17.26
N LEU A 85 -17.54 -7.24 -16.01
CA LEU A 85 -16.39 -7.76 -15.24
C LEU A 85 -16.86 -9.00 -14.47
N THR A 86 -16.11 -10.10 -14.59
CA THR A 86 -16.30 -11.31 -13.79
C THR A 86 -14.98 -11.66 -13.10
N VAL A 87 -15.03 -11.81 -11.78
CA VAL A 87 -13.84 -12.14 -10.96
C VAL A 87 -14.15 -13.40 -10.15
N VAL A 88 -13.42 -14.47 -10.43
CA VAL A 88 -13.47 -15.71 -9.64
C VAL A 88 -12.36 -15.65 -8.59
N VAL A 89 -12.74 -15.51 -7.34
CA VAL A 89 -11.82 -15.40 -6.20
C VAL A 89 -11.67 -16.77 -5.55
N ASP A 90 -10.44 -17.23 -5.42
CA ASP A 90 -10.07 -18.40 -4.63
C ASP A 90 -9.50 -17.93 -3.30
N THR A 91 -10.24 -18.21 -2.22
CA THR A 91 -9.90 -17.78 -0.86
C THR A 91 -9.24 -18.89 -0.05
N ARG A 92 -8.94 -20.04 -0.68
CA ARG A 92 -8.26 -21.16 -0.02
C ARG A 92 -6.78 -20.87 0.18
N GLU A 93 -6.24 -21.39 1.24
CA GLU A 93 -4.80 -21.34 1.51
C GLU A 93 -4.00 -22.07 0.41
N ASP A 94 -2.96 -21.42 -0.09
CA ASP A 94 -1.99 -22.02 -1.02
C ASP A 94 -0.59 -21.94 -0.41
N LYS A 95 0.00 -23.09 -0.10
CA LYS A 95 1.35 -23.18 0.50
C LYS A 95 2.46 -22.59 -0.35
N GLY A 96 2.20 -22.35 -1.63
CA GLY A 96 3.12 -21.66 -2.54
C GLY A 96 3.01 -20.13 -2.52
N ILE A 97 2.17 -19.56 -1.66
CA ILE A 97 1.90 -18.12 -1.56
C ILE A 97 2.01 -17.65 -0.10
N PRO A 98 2.86 -16.65 0.23
CA PRO A 98 2.84 -16.05 1.56
C PRO A 98 1.44 -15.48 1.92
N PRO A 99 1.02 -15.54 3.18
CA PRO A 99 1.74 -15.97 4.37
C PRO A 99 1.76 -17.49 4.57
N PHE A 100 1.13 -18.26 3.68
CA PHE A 100 0.89 -19.69 3.88
C PHE A 100 2.14 -20.55 3.70
N GLY A 101 2.05 -21.77 4.24
CA GLY A 101 3.09 -22.78 4.28
C GLY A 101 2.93 -23.63 5.53
N GLU A 102 2.86 -22.98 6.66
CA GLU A 102 2.45 -23.52 7.98
C GLU A 102 1.33 -22.66 8.56
N ALA A 103 0.91 -22.95 9.79
CA ALA A 103 -0.10 -22.16 10.47
C ALA A 103 0.38 -20.73 10.70
N VAL A 104 -0.51 -19.75 10.52
CA VAL A 104 -0.32 -18.36 10.92
C VAL A 104 -1.16 -18.09 12.17
N ASP A 105 -0.77 -17.13 12.98
CA ASP A 105 -1.45 -16.78 14.24
C ASP A 105 -2.58 -15.76 14.06
N TYR A 106 -2.96 -15.46 12.83
CA TYR A 106 -4.05 -14.55 12.47
C TYR A 106 -4.96 -15.13 11.39
N LEU A 107 -6.18 -14.58 11.29
CA LEU A 107 -7.16 -15.00 10.29
C LEU A 107 -6.96 -14.19 8.99
N THR A 108 -6.94 -14.89 7.85
CA THR A 108 -6.67 -14.26 6.56
C THR A 108 -7.93 -13.78 5.86
N PHE A 109 -9.09 -14.29 6.26
CA PHE A 109 -10.39 -13.98 5.65
C PHE A 109 -10.41 -14.23 4.14
N GLY A 110 -11.47 -13.78 3.46
CA GLY A 110 -11.58 -13.98 2.02
C GLY A 110 -12.54 -13.00 1.37
N GLY A 111 -12.27 -12.64 0.12
CA GLY A 111 -13.12 -11.79 -0.68
C GLY A 111 -12.38 -10.65 -1.38
N ILE A 112 -13.12 -9.80 -2.08
CA ILE A 112 -12.65 -8.50 -2.56
C ILE A 112 -12.86 -7.53 -1.39
N TYR A 113 -11.87 -7.43 -0.52
CA TYR A 113 -12.02 -6.75 0.78
C TYR A 113 -11.51 -5.31 0.79
N ARG A 114 -11.06 -4.80 -0.37
CA ARG A 114 -10.70 -3.40 -0.61
C ARG A 114 -11.36 -2.90 -1.90
N LYS A 115 -11.08 -1.65 -2.29
CA LYS A 115 -11.67 -1.02 -3.48
C LYS A 115 -11.29 -1.72 -4.78
N VAL A 116 -12.17 -1.60 -5.79
CA VAL A 116 -11.89 -1.91 -7.20
C VAL A 116 -12.32 -0.71 -8.02
N CYS A 117 -11.45 -0.23 -8.90
CA CYS A 117 -11.74 0.92 -9.76
C CYS A 117 -11.02 0.81 -11.11
N ILE A 118 -11.33 1.70 -12.02
CA ILE A 118 -10.61 1.89 -13.27
C ILE A 118 -9.95 3.26 -13.24
N TYR A 119 -8.62 3.27 -13.35
CA TYR A 119 -7.88 4.49 -13.62
C TYR A 119 -7.83 4.71 -15.12
N ALA A 120 -8.18 5.93 -15.56
CA ALA A 120 -8.17 6.31 -16.95
C ALA A 120 -7.09 7.38 -17.18
N HIS A 121 -6.23 7.18 -18.18
CA HIS A 121 -5.12 8.08 -18.46
C HIS A 121 -5.04 8.45 -19.94
N PRO A 122 -4.42 9.59 -20.27
CA PRO A 122 -3.97 9.90 -21.65
C PRO A 122 -2.93 8.88 -22.11
N ALA A 123 -2.56 8.91 -23.38
CA ALA A 123 -1.61 7.96 -23.97
C ALA A 123 -0.21 8.01 -23.32
N SER A 124 0.19 9.20 -22.90
CA SER A 124 1.43 9.44 -22.14
C SER A 124 1.06 9.91 -20.75
N TYR A 125 1.46 9.20 -19.70
CA TYR A 125 0.98 9.49 -18.36
C TYR A 125 1.99 9.16 -17.25
N ILE A 126 1.68 9.64 -16.03
CA ILE A 126 2.44 9.41 -14.81
C ILE A 126 1.95 8.10 -14.16
N SER A 127 2.78 7.06 -14.17
CA SER A 127 2.42 5.80 -13.52
C SER A 127 2.69 5.77 -12.02
N SER A 128 3.78 6.41 -11.58
CA SER A 128 4.08 6.52 -10.15
C SER A 128 5.01 7.68 -9.83
N LEU A 129 4.96 8.12 -8.58
CA LEU A 129 5.91 9.06 -8.00
C LEU A 129 6.72 8.38 -6.87
N SER A 130 7.94 8.85 -6.67
CA SER A 130 8.70 8.62 -5.45
C SER A 130 9.03 9.98 -4.86
N ILE A 131 8.46 10.28 -3.70
CA ILE A 131 8.55 11.57 -3.04
C ILE A 131 9.40 11.43 -1.78
N THR A 132 10.51 12.16 -1.70
CA THR A 132 11.34 12.23 -0.51
C THR A 132 11.46 13.69 -0.10
N ALA A 133 11.00 14.01 1.11
CA ALA A 133 11.04 15.37 1.65
C ALA A 133 11.72 15.33 3.02
N ASP A 134 12.89 15.95 3.14
CA ASP A 134 13.65 15.95 4.38
C ASP A 134 13.43 17.21 5.23
N MET A 135 13.86 17.17 6.48
CA MET A 135 13.66 18.26 7.43
C MET A 135 14.43 19.53 7.08
N ASP A 136 15.46 19.44 6.26
CA ASP A 136 16.29 20.58 5.85
C ASP A 136 15.68 21.28 4.62
N GLY A 137 14.56 20.76 4.08
CA GLY A 137 13.76 21.36 3.00
C GLY A 137 14.06 20.80 1.61
N HIS A 138 14.89 19.78 1.52
CA HIS A 138 15.15 19.11 0.25
C HIS A 138 13.97 18.19 -0.11
N LEU A 139 13.34 18.47 -1.24
CA LEU A 139 12.27 17.67 -1.84
C LEU A 139 12.76 17.07 -3.14
N GLU A 140 12.84 15.74 -3.21
CA GLU A 140 13.12 14.99 -4.43
C GLU A 140 11.84 14.28 -4.90
N VAL A 141 11.48 14.46 -6.19
CA VAL A 141 10.30 13.87 -6.82
C VAL A 141 10.72 13.12 -8.07
N LYS A 142 10.86 11.80 -7.99
CA LYS A 142 11.12 10.96 -9.15
C LYS A 142 9.83 10.52 -9.79
N THR A 143 9.66 10.82 -11.08
CA THR A 143 8.46 10.52 -11.85
C THR A 143 8.71 9.35 -12.79
N THR A 144 7.86 8.31 -12.69
CA THR A 144 7.87 7.21 -13.65
C THR A 144 6.78 7.45 -14.69
N LEU A 145 7.17 7.51 -15.96
CA LEU A 145 6.27 7.79 -17.09
C LEU A 145 6.01 6.54 -17.92
N VAL A 146 4.80 6.42 -18.44
CA VAL A 146 4.44 5.43 -19.47
C VAL A 146 4.30 6.16 -20.81
N ASN A 147 4.87 5.57 -21.86
CA ASN A 147 4.95 6.14 -23.22
C ASN A 147 5.40 7.61 -23.22
N PRO A 148 6.60 7.93 -22.70
CA PRO A 148 7.03 9.29 -22.55
C PRO A 148 7.13 10.02 -23.90
N ASN A 149 6.54 11.21 -23.97
CA ASN A 149 6.66 12.12 -25.12
C ASN A 149 7.83 13.08 -24.85
N PRO A 150 8.89 13.10 -25.69
CA PRO A 150 10.07 13.94 -25.47
C PRO A 150 9.81 15.44 -25.55
N GLU A 151 8.68 15.87 -26.13
CA GLU A 151 8.29 17.28 -26.20
C GLU A 151 7.63 17.78 -24.92
N LEU A 152 7.15 16.87 -24.05
CA LEU A 152 6.53 17.22 -22.79
C LEU A 152 7.55 17.22 -21.65
N LYS A 153 7.33 18.13 -20.72
CA LYS A 153 8.14 18.21 -19.48
C LYS A 153 7.27 17.93 -18.27
N VAL A 154 7.85 17.28 -17.28
CA VAL A 154 7.24 17.15 -15.97
C VAL A 154 7.43 18.46 -15.23
N SER A 155 6.35 18.97 -14.66
CA SER A 155 6.35 20.12 -13.76
C SER A 155 5.64 19.80 -12.46
N HIS A 156 6.03 20.51 -11.41
CA HIS A 156 5.49 20.29 -10.07
C HIS A 156 5.05 21.62 -9.47
N ILE A 157 3.95 21.60 -8.74
CA ILE A 157 3.44 22.71 -7.94
C ILE A 157 3.29 22.22 -6.50
N LEU A 158 4.01 22.84 -5.59
CA LEU A 158 3.90 22.57 -4.17
C LEU A 158 2.95 23.59 -3.54
N TYR A 159 1.92 23.11 -2.85
CA TYR A 159 0.94 23.94 -2.15
C TYR A 159 1.12 23.84 -0.64
N ARG A 160 1.05 24.98 0.02
CA ARG A 160 0.94 25.13 1.46
C ARG A 160 -0.40 25.76 1.80
N ASP A 161 -1.28 25.07 2.52
CA ASP A 161 -2.62 25.53 2.88
C ASP A 161 -3.46 26.01 1.66
N GLY A 162 -3.30 25.33 0.52
CA GLY A 162 -3.98 25.67 -0.74
C GLY A 162 -3.35 26.83 -1.52
N ILE A 163 -2.28 27.45 -1.01
CA ILE A 163 -1.54 28.53 -1.66
C ILE A 163 -0.28 27.95 -2.32
N VAL A 164 0.05 28.41 -3.52
CA VAL A 164 1.28 28.00 -4.19
C VAL A 164 2.49 28.46 -3.37
N GLU A 165 3.25 27.51 -2.85
CA GLU A 165 4.51 27.73 -2.14
C GLU A 165 5.70 27.77 -3.12
N ALA A 166 5.70 26.84 -4.09
CA ALA A 166 6.73 26.79 -5.13
C ALA A 166 6.23 26.09 -6.39
N GLU A 167 6.80 26.48 -7.54
CA GLU A 167 6.68 25.79 -8.81
C GLU A 167 8.09 25.41 -9.31
N PHE A 168 8.27 24.18 -9.81
CA PHE A 168 9.58 23.74 -10.27
C PHE A 168 9.49 22.74 -11.43
N LEU A 169 10.56 22.67 -12.20
CA LEU A 169 10.80 21.68 -13.24
C LEU A 169 11.92 20.74 -12.82
N GLY A 170 11.86 19.50 -13.28
CA GLY A 170 12.85 18.49 -12.90
C GLY A 170 12.50 17.83 -11.56
N GLU A 171 13.47 17.22 -10.92
CA GLU A 171 13.23 16.29 -9.80
C GLU A 171 13.42 16.91 -8.42
N VAL A 172 13.99 18.10 -8.30
CA VAL A 172 14.45 18.64 -7.00
C VAL A 172 13.97 20.06 -6.75
N LEU A 173 13.52 20.31 -5.53
CA LEU A 173 13.23 21.62 -4.95
C LEU A 173 13.90 21.73 -3.58
N ASP A 174 14.60 22.83 -3.31
CA ASP A 174 15.08 23.17 -1.96
C ASP A 174 14.22 24.31 -1.38
N LEU A 175 13.48 24.01 -0.33
CA LEU A 175 12.61 24.93 0.38
C LEU A 175 13.30 25.48 1.63
N ALA A 176 13.48 26.77 1.74
CA ALA A 176 14.32 27.39 2.77
C ALA A 176 13.83 27.17 4.21
N SER A 177 12.55 26.99 4.45
CA SER A 177 11.97 26.84 5.79
C SER A 177 10.68 26.03 5.72
N PRO A 178 10.75 24.70 5.53
CA PRO A 178 9.57 23.88 5.46
C PRO A 178 8.87 23.81 6.83
N ARG A 179 7.53 23.77 6.83
CA ARG A 179 6.78 23.34 7.99
C ARG A 179 6.90 21.83 8.09
N LEU A 180 7.47 21.34 9.19
CA LEU A 180 7.80 19.93 9.33
C LEU A 180 6.55 19.10 9.66
N TRP A 181 6.57 17.85 9.23
CA TRP A 181 5.68 16.82 9.72
C TRP A 181 6.22 16.29 11.07
N THR A 182 5.40 16.39 12.12
CA THR A 182 5.73 15.92 13.48
C THR A 182 4.56 15.12 14.06
N LEU A 183 4.73 14.57 15.26
CA LEU A 183 3.67 13.83 15.95
C LEU A 183 2.54 14.76 16.42
N GLU A 184 2.86 16.01 16.75
CA GLU A 184 1.95 17.00 17.31
C GLU A 184 1.38 17.95 16.23
N ASP A 185 2.16 18.20 15.18
CA ASP A 185 1.80 19.01 14.02
C ASP A 185 2.15 18.26 12.73
N PRO A 186 1.34 17.26 12.33
CA PRO A 186 1.61 16.42 11.15
C PRO A 186 1.28 17.14 9.84
N TYR A 187 2.06 18.18 9.53
CA TYR A 187 1.77 19.03 8.40
C TYR A 187 2.06 18.36 7.05
N LEU A 188 1.09 18.39 6.16
CA LEU A 188 1.16 17.82 4.82
C LEU A 188 1.03 18.92 3.76
N TYR A 189 2.03 19.06 2.92
CA TYR A 189 1.93 19.82 1.68
C TYR A 189 1.16 19.01 0.63
N THR A 190 0.52 19.70 -0.32
CA THR A 190 -0.02 19.06 -1.52
C THR A 190 0.95 19.27 -2.66
N LEU A 191 1.42 18.18 -3.26
CA LEU A 191 2.26 18.19 -4.45
C LEU A 191 1.42 17.82 -5.66
N LYS A 192 1.24 18.74 -6.58
CA LYS A 192 0.63 18.49 -7.88
C LYS A 192 1.72 18.28 -8.92
N THR A 193 1.73 17.14 -9.57
CA THR A 193 2.64 16.81 -10.67
C THR A 193 1.86 16.80 -11.98
N ILE A 194 2.36 17.48 -12.99
CA ILE A 194 1.70 17.67 -14.29
C ILE A 194 2.61 17.15 -15.40
N TYR A 195 2.07 16.38 -16.32
CA TYR A 195 2.73 15.89 -17.50
C TYR A 195 1.79 15.90 -18.70
N GLY A 196 1.84 16.96 -19.53
CA GLY A 196 0.89 17.18 -20.61
C GLY A 196 -0.54 17.30 -20.09
N ASP A 197 -1.42 16.40 -20.54
CA ASP A 197 -2.83 16.34 -20.12
C ASP A 197 -3.05 15.46 -18.87
N ASP A 198 -1.99 14.83 -18.34
CA ASP A 198 -2.06 14.01 -17.13
C ASP A 198 -1.63 14.83 -15.91
N GLU A 199 -2.37 14.67 -14.81
CA GLU A 199 -2.04 15.31 -13.55
C GLU A 199 -2.29 14.37 -12.35
N ARG A 200 -1.46 14.55 -11.34
CA ARG A 200 -1.56 13.77 -10.10
C ARG A 200 -1.32 14.64 -8.88
N GLU A 201 -2.11 14.43 -7.83
CA GLU A 201 -1.91 15.06 -6.53
C GLU A 201 -1.49 14.00 -5.50
N ASP A 202 -0.41 14.30 -4.79
CA ASP A 202 0.12 13.49 -3.69
C ASP A 202 0.37 14.38 -2.47
N LYS A 203 0.54 13.77 -1.30
CA LYS A 203 0.91 14.47 -0.07
C LYS A 203 2.42 14.35 0.16
N ALA A 204 3.02 15.42 0.66
CA ALA A 204 4.42 15.46 1.05
C ALA A 204 4.59 16.00 2.47
N GLY A 205 5.26 15.24 3.33
CA GLY A 205 5.58 15.64 4.69
C GLY A 205 7.08 15.76 4.86
N PHE A 206 7.57 16.97 5.16
CA PHE A 206 8.99 17.22 5.39
C PHE A 206 9.42 16.70 6.75
N ARG A 207 10.24 15.67 6.79
CA ARG A 207 10.72 15.08 8.04
C ARG A 207 11.95 14.21 7.84
N ASN A 208 12.73 13.99 8.93
CA ASN A 208 13.70 12.92 9.05
C ASN A 208 13.28 11.97 10.17
N ALA A 209 13.33 10.66 9.91
CA ALA A 209 13.06 9.62 10.89
C ALA A 209 14.15 8.56 10.82
N ILE A 210 14.80 8.27 11.95
CA ILE A 210 15.95 7.35 11.99
C ILE A 210 16.00 6.56 13.30
N PHE A 211 16.25 5.26 13.19
CA PHE A 211 16.59 4.38 14.31
C PHE A 211 18.12 4.31 14.42
N THR A 212 18.64 4.56 15.61
CA THR A 212 20.05 4.49 15.94
C THR A 212 20.27 3.64 17.20
N PRO A 213 21.51 3.28 17.57
CA PRO A 213 21.76 2.61 18.85
C PRO A 213 21.31 3.42 20.07
N GLU A 214 21.23 4.75 19.96
CA GLU A 214 20.79 5.65 21.04
C GLU A 214 19.26 5.76 21.13
N GLY A 215 18.52 5.28 20.13
CA GLY A 215 17.07 5.29 20.05
C GLY A 215 16.53 5.82 18.73
N PHE A 216 15.22 6.07 18.69
CA PHE A 216 14.56 6.66 17.55
C PHE A 216 14.57 8.19 17.62
N PHE A 217 14.85 8.81 16.49
CA PHE A 217 14.86 10.27 16.34
C PHE A 217 13.90 10.68 15.21
N LEU A 218 12.99 11.60 15.51
CA LEU A 218 12.17 12.31 14.55
C LEU A 218 12.61 13.76 14.49
N ASN A 219 13.02 14.24 13.32
CA ASN A 219 13.51 15.60 13.11
C ASN A 219 14.63 15.99 14.11
N ARG A 220 15.59 15.08 14.32
CA ARG A 220 16.71 15.21 15.30
C ARG A 220 16.26 15.23 16.77
N VAL A 221 14.96 15.09 17.06
CA VAL A 221 14.45 15.01 18.44
C VAL A 221 14.33 13.53 18.83
N LYS A 222 15.00 13.16 19.92
CA LYS A 222 14.89 11.80 20.48
C LYS A 222 13.46 11.55 20.95
N THR A 223 12.80 10.59 20.35
CA THR A 223 11.39 10.30 20.57
C THR A 223 11.24 8.90 21.16
N LYS A 224 10.61 8.82 22.34
CA LYS A 224 10.22 7.53 22.91
C LYS A 224 9.07 6.94 22.15
N ILE A 225 9.25 5.73 21.61
CA ILE A 225 8.20 4.99 20.93
C ILE A 225 7.31 4.30 21.97
N VAL A 226 5.99 4.50 21.84
CA VAL A 226 4.95 3.80 22.58
C VAL A 226 3.93 3.35 21.53
N GLY A 227 3.79 2.05 21.33
CA GLY A 227 2.98 1.54 20.23
C GLY A 227 2.36 0.19 20.48
N LEU A 228 1.53 -0.22 19.53
CA LEU A 228 0.80 -1.47 19.53
C LEU A 228 0.92 -2.14 18.16
N ASN A 229 0.72 -3.45 18.12
CA ASN A 229 0.49 -4.19 16.90
C ASN A 229 -1.00 -4.07 16.51
N ARG A 230 -1.28 -3.95 15.21
CA ARG A 230 -2.63 -3.89 14.68
C ARG A 230 -2.86 -5.04 13.70
N HIS A 231 -3.98 -5.75 13.88
CA HIS A 231 -4.57 -6.59 12.84
C HIS A 231 -5.78 -5.89 12.23
N GLN A 232 -5.87 -5.85 10.91
CA GLN A 232 -7.04 -5.30 10.18
C GLN A 232 -8.17 -6.33 10.19
N THR A 233 -8.78 -6.55 11.35
CA THR A 233 -9.83 -7.55 11.53
C THR A 233 -10.97 -7.04 12.40
N TYR A 234 -12.20 -7.28 11.95
CA TYR A 234 -13.40 -6.76 12.60
C TYR A 234 -14.46 -7.84 12.76
N PRO A 235 -15.30 -7.77 13.80
CA PRO A 235 -16.44 -8.66 13.93
C PRO A 235 -17.34 -8.64 12.69
N TYR A 236 -17.83 -9.80 12.30
CA TYR A 236 -18.82 -10.03 11.24
C TYR A 236 -18.33 -9.89 9.79
N PHE A 237 -17.42 -8.99 9.48
CA PHE A 237 -16.95 -8.75 8.11
C PHE A 237 -15.42 -8.92 7.91
N GLY A 238 -14.72 -9.44 8.93
CA GLY A 238 -13.30 -9.79 8.79
C GLY A 238 -12.44 -8.59 8.40
N ALA A 239 -11.73 -8.69 7.28
CA ALA A 239 -10.86 -7.63 6.78
C ALA A 239 -11.58 -6.57 5.92
N ALA A 240 -12.87 -6.79 5.57
CA ALA A 240 -13.64 -5.92 4.67
C ALA A 240 -14.20 -4.67 5.38
N ALA A 241 -13.32 -3.87 5.97
CA ALA A 241 -13.68 -2.65 6.68
C ALA A 241 -13.76 -1.44 5.72
N PRO A 242 -14.79 -0.58 5.84
CA PRO A 242 -14.82 0.68 5.10
C PRO A 242 -13.75 1.65 5.58
N ALA A 243 -13.40 2.63 4.73
CA ALA A 243 -12.36 3.63 5.01
C ALA A 243 -12.58 4.35 6.37
N SER A 244 -13.83 4.73 6.69
CA SER A 244 -14.15 5.39 7.96
C SER A 244 -13.75 4.56 9.19
N LEU A 245 -13.89 3.25 9.14
CA LEU A 245 -13.51 2.37 10.25
C LEU A 245 -11.99 2.20 10.35
N GLN A 246 -11.29 2.23 9.23
CA GLN A 246 -9.83 2.27 9.18
C GLN A 246 -9.29 3.57 9.81
N GLU A 247 -9.93 4.70 9.48
CA GLU A 247 -9.61 6.01 10.05
C GLU A 247 -9.91 6.07 11.56
N ASP A 248 -11.02 5.49 12.00
CA ASP A 248 -11.38 5.40 13.42
C ASP A 248 -10.37 4.59 14.22
N ASP A 249 -9.85 3.50 13.68
CA ASP A 249 -8.78 2.72 14.32
C ASP A 249 -7.52 3.55 14.57
N ALA A 250 -7.07 4.32 13.57
CA ALA A 250 -5.93 5.21 13.72
C ALA A 250 -6.18 6.28 14.79
N ASN A 251 -7.39 6.85 14.83
CA ASN A 251 -7.79 7.83 15.85
C ASN A 251 -7.82 7.21 17.25
N ILE A 252 -8.34 5.99 17.40
CA ILE A 252 -8.36 5.26 18.69
C ILE A 252 -6.93 4.99 19.16
N LEU A 253 -6.03 4.53 18.28
CA LEU A 253 -4.63 4.29 18.62
C LEU A 253 -3.95 5.58 19.10
N LYS A 254 -4.08 6.67 18.36
CA LYS A 254 -3.42 7.94 18.67
C LYS A 254 -4.03 8.65 19.88
N PHE A 255 -5.33 8.91 19.85
CA PHE A 255 -6.00 9.78 20.81
C PHE A 255 -6.65 9.02 21.97
N GLY A 256 -7.11 7.79 21.72
CA GLY A 256 -7.73 6.96 22.76
C GLY A 256 -6.69 6.23 23.62
N LEU A 257 -5.65 5.67 23.01
CA LEU A 257 -4.65 4.86 23.69
C LEU A 257 -3.32 5.58 23.92
N GLY A 258 -3.12 6.75 23.32
CA GLY A 258 -1.90 7.55 23.47
C GLY A 258 -0.68 6.93 22.76
N ALA A 259 -0.90 6.06 21.77
CA ALA A 259 0.18 5.50 20.96
C ALA A 259 0.75 6.57 20.01
N ASN A 260 2.05 6.51 19.74
CA ASN A 260 2.70 7.33 18.73
C ASN A 260 3.28 6.50 17.58
N LEU A 261 3.21 5.17 17.66
CA LEU A 261 3.59 4.25 16.61
C LEU A 261 2.62 3.06 16.57
N VAL A 262 2.31 2.57 15.38
CA VAL A 262 1.62 1.31 15.14
C VAL A 262 2.47 0.43 14.23
N ARG A 263 2.45 -0.87 14.49
CA ARG A 263 3.02 -1.90 13.61
C ARG A 263 1.88 -2.71 13.02
N THR A 264 1.84 -2.80 11.70
CA THR A 264 0.85 -3.64 11.00
C THR A 264 1.27 -5.10 11.13
N SER A 265 0.53 -5.90 11.86
CA SER A 265 0.87 -7.29 12.13
C SER A 265 -0.04 -8.22 11.32
N HIS A 266 0.44 -9.00 10.37
CA HIS A 266 1.78 -9.00 9.77
C HIS A 266 1.56 -8.93 8.26
N TYR A 267 1.15 -7.78 7.73
CA TYR A 267 0.79 -7.54 6.33
C TYR A 267 0.48 -6.06 6.07
N SER A 268 0.56 -5.63 4.80
CA SER A 268 0.24 -4.26 4.40
C SER A 268 -1.23 -3.92 4.66
N ASP A 269 -1.45 -2.79 5.33
CA ASP A 269 -2.77 -2.29 5.70
C ASP A 269 -3.46 -1.51 4.56
N ASP A 270 -4.71 -1.11 4.77
CA ASP A 270 -5.50 -0.31 3.86
C ASP A 270 -4.93 1.10 3.73
N GLU A 271 -4.96 1.67 2.51
CA GLU A 271 -4.44 3.02 2.24
C GLU A 271 -5.11 4.10 3.10
N SER A 272 -6.41 3.97 3.38
CA SER A 272 -7.13 4.92 4.23
C SER A 272 -6.64 4.94 5.70
N PHE A 273 -6.10 3.81 6.19
CA PHE A 273 -5.44 3.76 7.48
C PHE A 273 -4.11 4.53 7.46
N LEU A 274 -3.29 4.32 6.41
CA LEU A 274 -2.01 5.01 6.23
C LEU A 274 -2.22 6.52 6.07
N ASP A 275 -3.17 6.91 5.22
CA ASP A 275 -3.57 8.31 5.02
C ASP A 275 -4.00 8.98 6.33
N GLN A 276 -4.75 8.27 7.18
CA GLN A 276 -5.12 8.81 8.47
C GLN A 276 -3.93 8.92 9.41
N CYS A 277 -3.01 7.94 9.41
CA CYS A 277 -1.76 8.03 10.17
C CYS A 277 -0.93 9.26 9.76
N ASP A 278 -0.85 9.56 8.46
CA ASP A 278 -0.21 10.77 7.95
C ASP A 278 -0.87 12.05 8.48
N ARG A 279 -2.20 12.10 8.45
CA ARG A 279 -2.99 13.27 8.89
C ARG A 279 -2.91 13.56 10.38
N ILE A 280 -2.78 12.51 11.21
CA ILE A 280 -2.83 12.67 12.67
C ILE A 280 -1.46 12.56 13.35
N GLY A 281 -0.38 12.25 12.60
CA GLY A 281 0.96 12.10 13.19
C GLY A 281 1.13 10.79 13.96
N LEU A 282 0.63 9.69 13.45
CA LEU A 282 0.83 8.35 14.01
C LEU A 282 1.89 7.63 13.16
N LEU A 283 3.05 7.31 13.74
CA LEU A 283 4.12 6.60 13.05
C LEU A 283 3.69 5.17 12.69
N LEU A 284 4.22 4.66 11.58
CA LEU A 284 3.90 3.35 11.04
C LEU A 284 5.17 2.54 10.75
N ILE A 285 5.13 1.25 11.07
CA ILE A 285 5.99 0.20 10.52
C ILE A 285 5.08 -0.77 9.80
N ASP A 286 5.26 -0.94 8.48
CA ASP A 286 4.49 -1.89 7.69
C ASP A 286 5.33 -3.11 7.30
N GLU A 287 4.68 -4.29 7.15
CA GLU A 287 5.37 -5.57 7.06
C GLU A 287 4.95 -6.40 5.85
N VAL A 288 5.91 -7.15 5.32
CA VAL A 288 5.60 -8.22 4.35
C VAL A 288 4.79 -9.33 5.02
N PRO A 289 3.80 -9.95 4.31
CA PRO A 289 2.92 -10.94 4.92
C PRO A 289 3.67 -12.22 5.31
N GLY A 290 3.49 -12.65 6.56
CA GLY A 290 4.06 -13.90 7.08
C GLY A 290 4.15 -13.93 8.60
N TRP A 291 4.27 -15.15 9.14
CA TRP A 291 4.54 -15.42 10.55
C TRP A 291 5.35 -16.71 10.68
N GLN A 292 6.51 -16.65 11.31
CA GLN A 292 7.47 -17.72 11.59
C GLN A 292 7.96 -18.53 10.36
N HIS A 293 7.07 -18.93 9.45
CA HIS A 293 7.39 -19.79 8.32
C HIS A 293 8.11 -19.03 7.20
N ILE A 294 9.18 -19.63 6.70
CA ILE A 294 9.84 -19.28 5.45
C ILE A 294 10.02 -20.54 4.59
N SER A 295 9.65 -20.46 3.32
CA SER A 295 9.76 -21.59 2.41
C SER A 295 11.05 -21.55 1.59
N SER A 296 11.59 -22.74 1.30
CA SER A 296 12.63 -22.93 0.28
C SER A 296 12.07 -22.99 -1.15
N ASP A 297 10.74 -23.08 -1.30
CA ASP A 297 10.08 -23.12 -2.60
C ASP A 297 10.32 -21.81 -3.36
N ARG A 298 10.82 -21.93 -4.59
CA ARG A 298 11.10 -20.79 -5.47
C ARG A 298 9.86 -19.97 -5.79
N LYS A 299 8.68 -20.59 -5.97
CA LYS A 299 7.41 -19.90 -6.24
C LYS A 299 7.04 -19.01 -5.04
N TRP A 300 7.10 -19.56 -3.84
CA TRP A 300 6.82 -18.82 -2.61
C TRP A 300 7.76 -17.61 -2.43
N ARG A 301 9.08 -17.82 -2.62
CA ARG A 301 10.08 -16.74 -2.53
C ARG A 301 9.87 -15.65 -3.58
N THR A 302 9.45 -16.05 -4.80
CA THR A 302 9.12 -15.11 -5.86
C THR A 302 7.90 -14.24 -5.48
N HIS A 303 6.85 -14.86 -4.91
CA HIS A 303 5.70 -14.11 -4.42
C HIS A 303 6.07 -13.16 -3.26
N LEU A 304 6.89 -13.60 -2.32
CA LEU A 304 7.31 -12.73 -1.21
C LEU A 304 8.09 -11.51 -1.71
N ARG A 305 8.99 -11.71 -2.67
CA ARG A 305 9.72 -10.61 -3.32
C ARG A 305 8.78 -9.66 -4.05
N ASP A 306 7.81 -10.17 -4.79
CA ASP A 306 6.80 -9.38 -5.48
C ASP A 306 5.92 -8.61 -4.47
N PHE A 307 5.57 -9.23 -3.36
CA PHE A 307 4.84 -8.56 -2.28
C PHE A 307 5.63 -7.40 -1.67
N ALA A 308 6.91 -7.60 -1.37
CA ALA A 308 7.77 -6.52 -0.90
C ALA A 308 7.86 -5.37 -1.93
N TYR A 309 7.97 -5.70 -3.22
CA TYR A 309 8.00 -4.72 -4.30
C TYR A 309 6.72 -3.88 -4.34
N ARG A 310 5.54 -4.51 -4.37
CA ARG A 310 4.24 -3.83 -4.44
C ARG A 310 3.93 -3.02 -3.16
N MET A 311 4.28 -3.56 -1.98
CA MET A 311 4.15 -2.88 -0.70
C MET A 311 4.95 -1.57 -0.69
N ILE A 312 6.24 -1.62 -1.02
CA ILE A 312 7.09 -0.44 -1.03
C ILE A 312 6.62 0.59 -2.06
N LEU A 313 6.21 0.16 -3.26
CA LEU A 313 5.66 1.07 -4.27
C LEU A 313 4.40 1.80 -3.80
N LYS A 314 3.50 1.09 -3.12
CA LYS A 314 2.27 1.63 -2.57
C LYS A 314 2.55 2.66 -1.47
N GLU A 315 3.53 2.40 -0.61
CA GLU A 315 3.62 3.05 0.70
C GLU A 315 4.76 4.07 0.83
N ARG A 316 5.73 4.06 -0.08
CA ARG A 316 6.96 4.86 0.05
C ARG A 316 6.76 6.37 0.16
N ASN A 317 5.60 6.90 -0.23
CA ASN A 317 5.32 8.34 -0.16
C ASN A 317 4.69 8.78 1.17
N HIS A 318 4.26 7.85 2.04
CA HIS A 318 3.66 8.19 3.33
C HIS A 318 4.71 8.70 4.34
N PRO A 319 4.59 9.93 4.86
CA PRO A 319 5.50 10.44 5.89
C PRO A 319 5.36 9.71 7.24
N CYS A 320 4.20 9.13 7.56
CA CYS A 320 4.03 8.33 8.78
C CYS A 320 4.87 7.04 8.78
N LEU A 321 5.15 6.47 7.61
CA LEU A 321 5.92 5.24 7.49
C LEU A 321 7.41 5.50 7.80
N VAL A 322 7.92 4.90 8.87
CA VAL A 322 9.29 5.10 9.35
C VAL A 322 10.19 3.88 9.15
N GLY A 323 9.63 2.75 8.77
CA GLY A 323 10.39 1.55 8.49
C GLY A 323 9.56 0.44 7.85
N TYR A 324 10.25 -0.46 7.14
CA TYR A 324 9.65 -1.65 6.54
C TYR A 324 10.05 -2.89 7.33
N GLY A 325 9.08 -3.70 7.75
CA GLY A 325 9.28 -5.04 8.28
C GLY A 325 9.52 -6.03 7.15
N LEU A 326 10.76 -6.08 6.65
CA LEU A 326 11.12 -6.98 5.54
C LEU A 326 11.55 -8.36 5.99
N ARG A 327 11.73 -8.58 7.27
CA ARG A 327 11.90 -9.89 7.84
C ARG A 327 10.56 -10.38 8.36
N ILE A 328 10.12 -11.54 7.88
CA ILE A 328 8.91 -12.18 8.40
C ILE A 328 9.04 -12.35 9.91
N ASP A 329 7.96 -12.00 10.61
CA ASP A 329 7.90 -12.00 12.07
C ASP A 329 8.29 -13.36 12.66
N GLU A 330 9.15 -13.32 13.68
CA GLU A 330 9.66 -14.50 14.40
C GLU A 330 10.26 -15.61 13.53
N SER A 331 10.68 -15.28 12.31
CA SER A 331 11.23 -16.28 11.38
C SER A 331 12.69 -16.64 11.68
N PRO A 332 13.17 -17.81 11.23
CA PRO A 332 14.58 -18.13 11.29
C PRO A 332 15.43 -17.23 10.39
N ASP A 333 16.75 -17.29 10.55
CA ASP A 333 17.68 -16.57 9.68
C ASP A 333 17.70 -17.20 8.28
N ASP A 334 17.57 -16.37 7.25
CA ASP A 334 17.77 -16.72 5.85
C ASP A 334 18.41 -15.53 5.12
N HIS A 335 19.73 -15.60 5.01
CA HIS A 335 20.52 -14.49 4.45
C HIS A 335 20.16 -14.21 2.98
N GLU A 336 19.94 -15.23 2.17
CA GLU A 336 19.62 -15.08 0.74
C GLU A 336 18.26 -14.40 0.55
N LEU A 337 17.23 -14.89 1.25
CA LEU A 337 15.89 -14.35 1.17
C LEU A 337 15.88 -12.88 1.59
N TYR A 338 16.39 -12.57 2.77
CA TYR A 338 16.34 -11.22 3.32
C TYR A 338 17.26 -10.24 2.59
N SER A 339 18.39 -10.70 2.03
CA SER A 339 19.22 -9.86 1.15
C SER A 339 18.48 -9.49 -0.14
N THR A 340 17.68 -10.40 -0.69
CA THR A 340 16.85 -10.12 -1.87
C THR A 340 15.78 -9.07 -1.56
N LEU A 341 15.08 -9.16 -0.41
CA LEU A 341 14.09 -8.15 -0.01
C LEU A 341 14.74 -6.79 0.28
N GLN A 342 15.92 -6.79 0.90
CA GLN A 342 16.71 -5.57 1.12
C GLN A 342 17.15 -4.92 -0.20
N GLN A 343 17.43 -5.70 -1.23
CA GLN A 343 17.74 -5.16 -2.54
C GLN A 343 16.53 -4.43 -3.14
N VAL A 344 15.36 -5.04 -3.12
CA VAL A 344 14.10 -4.42 -3.57
C VAL A 344 13.88 -3.07 -2.84
N LYS A 345 14.07 -3.06 -1.53
CA LYS A 345 13.95 -1.83 -0.72
C LYS A 345 14.95 -0.77 -1.15
N ARG A 346 16.23 -1.11 -1.35
CA ARG A 346 17.25 -0.14 -1.78
C ARG A 346 16.97 0.44 -3.16
N GLU A 347 16.37 -0.32 -4.05
CA GLU A 347 16.01 0.13 -5.40
C GLU A 347 14.81 1.08 -5.38
N LEU A 348 13.81 0.84 -4.53
CA LEU A 348 12.54 1.57 -4.53
C LEU A 348 12.47 2.71 -3.50
N ASP A 349 13.09 2.51 -2.33
CA ASP A 349 13.15 3.47 -1.24
C ASP A 349 14.47 3.33 -0.47
N PRO A 350 15.57 3.95 -0.93
CA PRO A 350 16.86 3.87 -0.26
C PRO A 350 16.90 4.55 1.11
N HIS A 351 15.99 5.48 1.37
CA HIS A 351 16.05 6.39 2.51
C HIS A 351 15.48 5.79 3.80
N ARG A 352 14.41 4.96 3.72
CA ARG A 352 13.86 4.34 4.93
C ARG A 352 14.65 3.12 5.36
N GLN A 353 14.65 2.88 6.66
CA GLN A 353 15.26 1.71 7.27
C GLN A 353 14.31 0.50 7.17
N SER A 354 14.87 -0.68 7.29
CA SER A 354 14.12 -1.93 7.44
C SER A 354 14.39 -2.54 8.81
N LEU A 355 13.37 -3.23 9.28
CA LEU A 355 13.28 -3.82 10.60
C LEU A 355 12.88 -5.31 10.47
N GLY A 356 12.90 -6.03 11.56
CA GLY A 356 12.38 -7.38 11.63
C GLY A 356 12.49 -7.97 13.03
N VAL A 357 11.60 -8.89 13.33
CA VAL A 357 11.59 -9.64 14.57
C VAL A 357 12.20 -11.02 14.32
N ARG A 358 13.17 -11.37 15.15
CA ARG A 358 13.88 -12.64 15.08
C ARG A 358 13.25 -13.67 16.03
N ASN A 359 13.20 -14.92 15.59
CA ASN A 359 12.89 -16.03 16.48
C ASN A 359 13.99 -16.18 17.53
N PHE A 360 13.59 -16.32 18.78
CA PHE A 360 14.50 -16.47 19.93
C PHE A 360 14.83 -17.93 20.26
N LYS A 361 14.41 -18.90 19.42
CA LYS A 361 14.72 -20.32 19.60
C LYS A 361 16.08 -20.69 19.06
#